data_959cab0f35f3713c0a87a0462165865e
#
_entry.id   959cab0f35f3713c0a87a0462165865e
#
_cell.length_a   1.000
_cell.length_b   1.000
_cell.length_c   1.000
_cell.angle_alpha   90.00
_cell.angle_beta   90.00
_cell.angle_gamma   90.00
#
_symmetry.space_group_name_H-M   'P 1'
#
loop_
_entity.id
_entity.type
_entity.pdbx_description
1 polymer ?
#
loop_
_entity_poly.entity_id
_entity_poly.type
_entity_poly.pdbx_seq_one_letter_code
_entity_poly.pdbx_strand_id
1 'polypeptide(L)'
;MALELTDTNFEEIVLKSDKPVLVDFWAEWCGPCKQIGPTLEEISEEMSSQVIIAKHNIDNEPNTPTKYGVRGIPTMLLFKDGELKATKVGATTKSNIVSWIKENI
;
A
#
# COMPACT_ATOMS: atom_id res chain seq x y z
N MET A 1 -12.09 -3.39 3.37
CA MET A 1 -11.36 -4.42 2.61
C MET A 1 -10.32 -3.75 1.71
N ALA A 2 -9.12 -4.30 1.68
CA ALA A 2 -8.06 -3.76 0.81
C ALA A 2 -8.37 -4.08 -0.65
N LEU A 3 -8.12 -3.11 -1.54
CA LEU A 3 -8.33 -3.32 -2.97
C LEU A 3 -7.15 -4.07 -3.57
N GLU A 4 -7.42 -4.91 -4.57
CA GLU A 4 -6.36 -5.59 -5.30
C GLU A 4 -5.94 -4.79 -6.51
N LEU A 5 -4.63 -4.51 -6.59
CA LEU A 5 -4.07 -3.77 -7.71
C LEU A 5 -3.43 -4.70 -8.74
N THR A 6 -3.44 -4.25 -9.97
CA THR A 6 -2.70 -4.86 -11.07
C THR A 6 -1.88 -3.77 -11.73
N ASP A 7 -0.91 -4.15 -12.56
CA ASP A 7 -0.16 -3.16 -13.34
C ASP A 7 -1.09 -2.36 -14.24
N THR A 8 -2.19 -2.98 -14.69
CA THR A 8 -3.16 -2.33 -15.59
C THR A 8 -4.05 -1.32 -14.85
N ASN A 9 -4.51 -1.64 -13.64
CA ASN A 9 -5.47 -0.77 -12.93
C ASN A 9 -4.81 0.24 -11.99
N PHE A 10 -3.48 0.19 -11.83
CA PHE A 10 -2.78 1.05 -10.88
C PHE A 10 -3.02 2.53 -11.12
N GLU A 11 -2.91 2.97 -12.36
CA GLU A 11 -3.09 4.39 -12.69
C GLU A 11 -4.49 4.86 -12.28
N GLU A 12 -5.52 4.10 -12.66
CA GLU A 12 -6.90 4.49 -12.39
C GLU A 12 -7.21 4.51 -10.90
N ILE A 13 -6.81 3.48 -10.18
CA ILE A 13 -7.16 3.34 -8.76
C ILE A 13 -6.28 4.22 -7.87
N VAL A 14 -5.00 4.34 -8.18
CA VAL A 14 -4.04 5.03 -7.32
C VAL A 14 -3.78 6.46 -7.78
N LEU A 15 -3.37 6.64 -9.02
CA LEU A 15 -2.90 7.94 -9.48
C LEU A 15 -4.05 8.92 -9.75
N LYS A 16 -5.23 8.41 -10.07
CA LYS A 16 -6.41 9.24 -10.33
C LYS A 16 -7.36 9.31 -9.15
N SER A 17 -6.97 8.74 -8.01
CA SER A 17 -7.80 8.74 -6.80
C SER A 17 -7.91 10.16 -6.22
N ASP A 18 -9.12 10.51 -5.77
CA ASP A 18 -9.34 11.75 -5.03
C ASP A 18 -9.11 11.59 -3.52
N LYS A 19 -8.86 10.36 -3.06
CA LYS A 19 -8.44 10.07 -1.68
C LYS A 19 -7.00 9.60 -1.66
N PRO A 20 -6.28 9.80 -0.54
CA PRO A 20 -4.97 9.18 -0.39
C PRO A 20 -5.06 7.66 -0.51
N VAL A 21 -4.03 7.03 -1.07
CA VAL A 21 -3.99 5.59 -1.26
C VAL A 21 -2.68 5.04 -0.70
N LEU A 22 -2.79 4.06 0.18
CA LEU A 22 -1.65 3.29 0.66
C LEU A 22 -1.54 2.03 -0.21
N VAL A 23 -0.39 1.85 -0.85
CA VAL A 23 -0.12 0.68 -1.68
C VAL A 23 0.85 -0.23 -0.95
N ASP A 24 0.42 -1.46 -0.64
CA ASP A 24 1.24 -2.48 0.01
C ASP A 24 1.78 -3.45 -1.04
N PHE A 25 3.08 -3.39 -1.31
CA PHE A 25 3.74 -4.35 -2.20
C PHE A 25 4.13 -5.59 -1.40
N TRP A 26 3.64 -6.75 -1.82
CA TRP A 26 3.76 -7.99 -1.07
C TRP A 26 3.93 -9.20 -1.99
N ALA A 27 4.24 -10.36 -1.39
CA ALA A 27 4.27 -11.64 -2.10
C ALA A 27 3.85 -12.76 -1.16
N GLU A 28 3.37 -13.86 -1.74
CA GLU A 28 2.90 -15.02 -0.97
C GLU A 28 4.01 -15.65 -0.12
N TRP A 29 5.24 -15.64 -0.61
CA TRP A 29 6.39 -16.23 0.08
C TRP A 29 6.95 -15.33 1.18
N CYS A 30 6.45 -14.14 1.34
CA CYS A 30 6.98 -13.14 2.27
C CYS A 30 6.27 -13.23 3.62
N GLY A 31 6.95 -13.79 4.62
CA GLY A 31 6.40 -13.93 5.97
C GLY A 31 5.98 -12.59 6.60
N PRO A 32 6.87 -11.59 6.62
CA PRO A 32 6.51 -10.27 7.19
C PRO A 32 5.34 -9.61 6.47
N CYS A 33 5.19 -9.82 5.15
CA CYS A 33 4.05 -9.31 4.39
C CYS A 33 2.75 -9.91 4.90
N LYS A 34 2.74 -11.20 5.15
CA LYS A 34 1.55 -11.90 5.65
C LYS A 34 1.22 -11.49 7.08
N GLN A 35 2.23 -11.09 7.84
CA GLN A 35 2.05 -10.64 9.20
C GLN A 35 1.27 -9.33 9.26
N ILE A 36 1.52 -8.39 8.36
CA ILE A 36 0.82 -7.11 8.35
C ILE A 36 -0.47 -7.12 7.53
N GLY A 37 -0.72 -8.18 6.75
CA GLY A 37 -1.93 -8.28 5.94
C GLY A 37 -3.21 -8.04 6.73
N PRO A 38 -3.47 -8.82 7.81
CA PRO A 38 -4.66 -8.60 8.64
C PRO A 38 -4.73 -7.20 9.25
N THR A 39 -3.59 -6.64 9.64
CA THR A 39 -3.52 -5.28 10.16
C THR A 39 -3.99 -4.25 9.13
N LEU A 40 -3.54 -4.41 7.88
CA LEU A 40 -3.94 -3.51 6.80
C LEU A 40 -5.44 -3.64 6.49
N GLU A 41 -6.01 -4.85 6.61
CA GLU A 41 -7.46 -5.03 6.46
C GLU A 41 -8.22 -4.26 7.54
N GLU A 42 -7.75 -4.34 8.79
CA GLU A 42 -8.36 -3.56 9.88
C GLU A 42 -8.31 -2.06 9.59
N ILE A 43 -7.14 -1.57 9.18
CA ILE A 43 -6.97 -0.15 8.87
C ILE A 43 -7.88 0.27 7.71
N SER A 44 -8.05 -0.60 6.71
CA SER A 44 -8.90 -0.28 5.55
C SER A 44 -10.33 -0.04 5.97
N GLU A 45 -10.81 -0.72 7.01
CA GLU A 45 -12.16 -0.52 7.53
C GLU A 45 -12.23 0.67 8.47
N GLU A 46 -11.27 0.79 9.38
CA GLU A 46 -11.28 1.83 10.42
C GLU A 46 -11.04 3.22 9.83
N MET A 47 -10.27 3.32 8.76
CA MET A 47 -9.90 4.60 8.14
C MET A 47 -10.51 4.79 6.74
N SER A 48 -11.59 4.09 6.45
CA SER A 48 -12.18 4.07 5.10
C SER A 48 -12.57 5.44 4.56
N SER A 49 -12.90 6.38 5.45
CA SER A 49 -13.25 7.75 5.03
C SER A 49 -12.03 8.61 4.73
N GLN A 50 -10.84 8.18 5.12
CA GLN A 50 -9.61 8.98 5.06
C GLN A 50 -8.59 8.47 4.06
N VAL A 51 -8.50 7.16 3.86
CA VAL A 51 -7.45 6.55 3.03
C VAL A 51 -7.98 5.25 2.42
N ILE A 52 -7.55 4.98 1.19
CA ILE A 52 -7.81 3.71 0.53
C ILE A 52 -6.59 2.82 0.77
N ILE A 53 -6.82 1.59 1.20
CA ILE A 53 -5.75 0.60 1.36
C ILE A 53 -5.81 -0.36 0.16
N ALA A 54 -4.69 -0.55 -0.51
CA ALA A 54 -4.61 -1.40 -1.69
C ALA A 54 -3.38 -2.31 -1.60
N LYS A 55 -3.47 -3.49 -2.21
CA LYS A 55 -2.41 -4.51 -2.20
C LYS A 55 -1.95 -4.79 -3.61
N HIS A 56 -0.66 -4.92 -3.80
CA HIS A 56 -0.06 -5.15 -5.11
C HIS A 56 0.93 -6.32 -5.01
N ASN A 57 0.58 -7.47 -5.59
CA ASN A 57 1.43 -8.66 -5.57
C ASN A 57 2.55 -8.51 -6.59
N ILE A 58 3.80 -8.47 -6.11
CA ILE A 58 4.95 -8.19 -6.98
C ILE A 58 5.28 -9.32 -7.96
N ASP A 59 4.88 -10.56 -7.64
CA ASP A 59 5.16 -11.69 -8.52
C ASP A 59 4.20 -11.72 -9.71
N ASN A 60 2.93 -11.43 -9.46
CA ASN A 60 1.90 -11.45 -10.50
C ASN A 60 1.92 -10.16 -11.34
N GLU A 61 2.33 -9.05 -10.74
CA GLU A 61 2.24 -7.72 -11.34
C GLU A 61 3.59 -6.98 -11.15
N PRO A 62 4.63 -7.38 -11.90
CA PRO A 62 5.99 -6.92 -11.61
C PRO A 62 6.36 -5.54 -12.16
N ASN A 63 5.57 -4.97 -13.06
CA ASN A 63 5.95 -3.72 -13.73
C ASN A 63 5.89 -2.51 -12.80
N THR A 64 4.84 -2.40 -12.00
CA THR A 64 4.65 -1.27 -11.10
C THR A 64 5.71 -1.21 -10.01
N PRO A 65 6.01 -2.30 -9.28
CA PRO A 65 7.08 -2.24 -8.28
C PRO A 65 8.44 -1.87 -8.88
N THR A 66 8.72 -2.36 -10.09
CA THR A 66 9.97 -2.00 -10.79
C THR A 66 10.01 -0.51 -11.07
N LYS A 67 8.91 0.04 -11.56
CA LYS A 67 8.81 1.48 -11.86
C LYS A 67 9.10 2.35 -10.64
N TYR A 68 8.63 1.95 -9.48
CA TYR A 68 8.82 2.72 -8.25
C TYR A 68 10.06 2.32 -7.46
N GLY A 69 10.91 1.46 -8.02
CA GLY A 69 12.17 1.08 -7.38
C GLY A 69 12.01 0.26 -6.11
N VAL A 70 10.92 -0.52 -6.01
CA VAL A 70 10.68 -1.37 -4.86
C VAL A 70 11.63 -2.57 -4.91
N ARG A 71 12.50 -2.72 -3.92
CA ARG A 71 13.50 -3.78 -3.87
C ARG A 71 13.26 -4.78 -2.76
N GLY A 72 12.70 -4.34 -1.65
CA GLY A 72 12.39 -5.20 -0.51
C GLY A 72 10.90 -5.17 -0.24
N ILE A 73 10.40 -6.21 0.40
CA ILE A 73 8.98 -6.28 0.78
C ILE A 73 8.85 -6.74 2.24
N PRO A 74 7.79 -6.30 2.95
CA PRO A 74 6.77 -5.40 2.44
C PRO A 74 7.31 -3.98 2.27
N THR A 75 6.82 -3.29 1.26
CA THR A 75 7.05 -1.85 1.08
C THR A 75 5.69 -1.19 0.92
N MET A 76 5.44 -0.17 1.72
CA MET A 76 4.21 0.61 1.61
C MET A 76 4.53 1.97 1.02
N LEU A 77 3.82 2.32 -0.05
CA LEU A 77 3.90 3.65 -0.66
C LEU A 77 2.60 4.37 -0.40
N LEU A 78 2.70 5.63 -0.01
CA LEU A 78 1.51 6.46 0.23
C LEU A 78 1.43 7.53 -0.85
N PHE A 79 0.33 7.48 -1.60
CA PHE A 79 0.06 8.44 -2.68
C PHE A 79 -1.05 9.40 -2.27
N LYS A 80 -0.92 10.65 -2.68
CA LYS A 80 -1.97 11.65 -2.50
C LYS A 80 -1.98 12.57 -3.72
N ASP A 81 -3.17 12.78 -4.29
CA ASP A 81 -3.32 13.61 -5.49
C ASP A 81 -2.42 13.17 -6.64
N GLY A 82 -2.25 11.85 -6.80
CA GLY A 82 -1.44 11.28 -7.87
C GLY A 82 0.06 11.30 -7.63
N GLU A 83 0.51 11.77 -6.46
CA GLU A 83 1.95 11.89 -6.16
C GLU A 83 2.35 10.98 -5.01
N LEU A 84 3.54 10.42 -5.12
CA LEU A 84 4.13 9.62 -4.04
C LEU A 84 4.57 10.57 -2.92
N LYS A 85 3.97 10.43 -1.74
CA LYS A 85 4.24 11.31 -0.59
C LYS A 85 5.20 10.69 0.42
N ALA A 86 5.12 9.37 0.63
CA ALA A 86 5.94 8.72 1.66
C ALA A 86 6.16 7.24 1.34
N THR A 87 7.26 6.71 1.85
CA THR A 87 7.63 5.30 1.68
C THR A 87 7.97 4.71 3.03
N LYS A 88 7.47 3.50 3.29
CA LYS A 88 7.78 2.77 4.52
C LYS A 88 8.14 1.34 4.18
N VAL A 89 9.37 0.95 4.49
CA VAL A 89 9.89 -0.37 4.19
C VAL A 89 9.87 -1.24 5.45
N GLY A 90 9.43 -2.47 5.30
CA GLY A 90 9.41 -3.46 6.37
C GLY A 90 8.10 -3.49 7.13
N ALA A 91 7.91 -4.59 7.88
CA ALA A 91 6.73 -4.76 8.72
C ALA A 91 6.88 -3.96 10.03
N THR A 92 5.76 -3.46 10.53
CA THR A 92 5.73 -2.72 11.78
C THR A 92 4.35 -2.87 12.41
N THR A 93 4.13 -2.21 13.55
CA THR A 93 2.87 -2.32 14.30
C THR A 93 1.76 -1.52 13.64
N LYS A 94 0.51 -1.88 13.95
CA LYS A 94 -0.66 -1.14 13.51
C LYS A 94 -0.57 0.33 13.91
N SER A 95 -0.18 0.58 15.15
CA SER A 95 -0.03 1.93 15.69
C SER A 95 0.95 2.77 14.85
N ASN A 96 2.10 2.17 14.49
CA ASN A 96 3.09 2.87 13.67
C ASN A 96 2.57 3.15 12.26
N ILE A 97 1.84 2.20 11.68
CA ILE A 97 1.27 2.39 10.34
C ILE A 97 0.23 3.51 10.36
N VAL A 98 -0.68 3.49 11.33
CA VAL A 98 -1.72 4.51 11.44
C VAL A 98 -1.10 5.90 11.65
N SER A 99 -0.10 6.01 12.52
CA SER A 99 0.60 7.28 12.74
C SER A 99 1.26 7.78 11.47
N TRP A 100 1.93 6.88 10.76
CA TRP A 100 2.60 7.21 9.50
C TRP A 100 1.60 7.71 8.44
N ILE A 101 0.46 7.05 8.33
CA ILE A 101 -0.60 7.49 7.42
C ILE A 101 -1.03 8.91 7.79
N LYS A 102 -1.37 9.13 9.07
CA LYS A 102 -1.89 10.42 9.52
C LYS A 102 -0.90 11.56 9.34
N GLU A 103 0.39 11.27 9.45
CA GLU A 103 1.43 12.28 9.25
C GLU A 103 1.54 12.73 7.78
N ASN A 104 1.06 11.93 6.84
CA ASN A 104 1.31 12.14 5.42
C ASN A 104 0.05 12.37 4.58
N ILE A 105 -1.09 12.46 5.21
CA ILE A 105 -2.35 12.81 4.53
C ILE A 105 -2.92 14.14 5.08
#